data_fbc82e622698c23b9dac65f09e1990d6
#
_entry.id   fbc82e622698c23b9dac65f09e1990d6
#
_cell.length_a   1.000
_cell.length_b   1.000
_cell.length_c   1.000
_cell.angle_alpha   90.00
_cell.angle_beta   90.00
_cell.angle_gamma   90.00
#
_symmetry.space_group_name_H-M   'P 1'
#
loop_
_entity.id
_entity.type
_entity.pdbx_description
1 polymer ?
#
loop_
_entity_poly.entity_id
_entity_poly.type
_entity_poly.pdbx_seq_one_letter_code
_entity_poly.pdbx_strand_id
1 'polypeptide(L)'
;MKTRILISDDHTIVRMGLAALLRTERDFDVVGEAANGEEAVAKAVRLAPDVILMDLMMPKMDGIAATAEIHGKVPSAKVLILTTFGTSDGIARALKSGAAGALMKSAENADLIRAIRTVASGGRYLSPEVEQQIEADPPVPELTPRQKDVLASMAKGLSNPDIARTLGIRRDGVAEHVNAILQKIGAANRTEAVAIAVRKQLLKI
;
A
#
# COMPACT_ATOMS: atom_id res chain seq x y z
N MET A 1 24.18 -2.93 18.47
CA MET A 1 23.48 -3.98 17.67
C MET A 1 23.28 -3.41 16.29
N LYS A 2 23.31 -4.25 15.23
CA LYS A 2 22.97 -3.80 13.87
C LYS A 2 21.47 -3.89 13.66
N THR A 3 20.89 -2.91 12.93
CA THR A 3 19.50 -2.96 12.49
C THR A 3 19.34 -4.05 11.43
N ARG A 4 18.50 -5.03 11.67
CA ARG A 4 18.23 -6.17 10.80
C ARG A 4 17.15 -5.80 9.77
N ILE A 5 17.48 -5.87 8.49
CA ILE A 5 16.63 -5.37 7.41
C ILE A 5 16.23 -6.51 6.48
N LEU A 6 14.94 -6.64 6.21
CA LEU A 6 14.37 -7.48 5.15
C LEU A 6 13.98 -6.57 3.98
N ILE A 7 14.37 -6.94 2.75
CA ILE A 7 13.99 -6.20 1.54
C ILE A 7 12.93 -6.99 0.79
N SER A 8 11.80 -6.35 0.46
CA SER A 8 10.70 -6.95 -0.29
C SER A 8 10.31 -6.09 -1.49
N ASP A 9 10.60 -6.58 -2.69
CA ASP A 9 10.36 -5.94 -3.98
C ASP A 9 10.30 -7.03 -5.05
N ASP A 10 9.45 -6.96 -6.05
CA ASP A 10 9.38 -7.96 -7.11
C ASP A 10 10.49 -7.79 -8.16
N HIS A 11 11.10 -6.59 -8.24
CA HIS A 11 12.20 -6.29 -9.16
C HIS A 11 13.57 -6.69 -8.59
N THR A 12 14.18 -7.73 -9.15
CA THR A 12 15.47 -8.26 -8.69
C THR A 12 16.59 -7.20 -8.67
N ILE A 13 16.65 -6.33 -9.69
CA ILE A 13 17.67 -5.28 -9.77
C ILE A 13 17.52 -4.28 -8.61
N VAL A 14 16.29 -3.92 -8.24
CA VAL A 14 16.02 -3.03 -7.12
C VAL A 14 16.48 -3.68 -5.81
N ARG A 15 16.13 -4.94 -5.56
CA ARG A 15 16.59 -5.66 -4.36
C ARG A 15 18.11 -5.71 -4.26
N MET A 16 18.79 -6.06 -5.37
CA MET A 16 20.26 -6.09 -5.41
C MET A 16 20.89 -4.73 -5.13
N GLY A 17 20.33 -3.66 -5.72
CA GLY A 17 20.81 -2.28 -5.50
C GLY A 17 20.65 -1.84 -4.05
N LEU A 18 19.46 -2.07 -3.46
CA LEU A 18 19.19 -1.78 -2.06
C LEU A 18 20.10 -2.58 -1.13
N ALA A 19 20.28 -3.89 -1.38
CA ALA A 19 21.15 -4.72 -0.59
C ALA A 19 22.62 -4.26 -0.66
N ALA A 20 23.11 -3.89 -1.85
CA ALA A 20 24.44 -3.35 -2.02
C ALA A 20 24.65 -2.03 -1.25
N LEU A 21 23.68 -1.09 -1.38
CA LEU A 21 23.70 0.17 -0.65
C LEU A 21 23.71 -0.05 0.87
N LEU A 22 22.77 -0.85 1.38
CA LEU A 22 22.62 -1.03 2.83
C LEU A 22 23.82 -1.75 3.46
N ARG A 23 24.52 -2.61 2.71
CA ARG A 23 25.77 -3.26 3.19
C ARG A 23 26.94 -2.29 3.36
N THR A 24 26.89 -1.08 2.76
CA THR A 24 27.92 -0.05 3.00
C THR A 24 27.79 0.58 4.39
N GLU A 25 26.61 0.50 5.01
CA GLU A 25 26.35 1.03 6.33
C GLU A 25 26.75 0.03 7.42
N ARG A 26 27.59 0.48 8.38
CA ARG A 26 28.12 -0.41 9.43
C ARG A 26 27.09 -0.85 10.45
N ASP A 27 26.01 -0.10 10.60
CA ASP A 27 24.92 -0.30 11.56
C ASP A 27 23.75 -1.10 10.96
N PHE A 28 23.83 -1.52 9.69
CA PHE A 28 22.80 -2.32 9.03
C PHE A 28 23.24 -3.76 8.76
N ASP A 29 22.27 -4.67 8.73
CA ASP A 29 22.43 -6.08 8.36
C ASP A 29 21.23 -6.52 7.51
N VAL A 30 21.46 -6.80 6.22
CA VAL A 30 20.42 -7.31 5.31
C VAL A 30 20.25 -8.81 5.55
N VAL A 31 19.22 -9.17 6.31
CA VAL A 31 18.96 -10.55 6.76
C VAL A 31 18.17 -11.38 5.76
N GLY A 32 17.60 -10.77 4.74
CA GLY A 32 16.87 -11.50 3.69
C GLY A 32 16.29 -10.60 2.61
N GLU A 33 15.82 -11.26 1.56
CA GLU A 33 15.15 -10.65 0.41
C GLU A 33 13.87 -11.44 0.11
N ALA A 34 12.81 -10.78 -0.34
CA ALA A 34 11.53 -11.36 -0.75
C ALA A 34 11.09 -10.77 -2.10
N ALA A 35 10.50 -11.59 -2.97
CA ALA A 35 10.05 -11.18 -4.29
C ALA A 35 8.52 -10.93 -4.35
N ASN A 36 7.80 -11.10 -3.26
CA ASN A 36 6.37 -10.87 -3.13
C ASN A 36 5.98 -10.80 -1.65
N GLY A 37 4.73 -10.38 -1.38
CA GLY A 37 4.24 -10.21 -0.02
C GLY A 37 4.15 -11.51 0.79
N GLU A 38 3.82 -12.64 0.17
CA GLU A 38 3.76 -13.95 0.87
C GLU A 38 5.14 -14.35 1.39
N GLU A 39 6.17 -14.20 0.55
CA GLU A 39 7.55 -14.43 0.98
C GLU A 39 7.99 -13.45 2.05
N ALA A 40 7.59 -12.16 1.95
CA ALA A 40 7.91 -11.14 2.94
C ALA A 40 7.34 -11.53 4.31
N VAL A 41 6.07 -11.92 4.38
CA VAL A 41 5.42 -12.38 5.63
C VAL A 41 6.12 -13.60 6.20
N ALA A 42 6.36 -14.63 5.38
CA ALA A 42 7.04 -15.86 5.83
C ALA A 42 8.44 -15.58 6.37
N LYS A 43 9.21 -14.74 5.67
CA LYS A 43 10.57 -14.35 6.09
C LYS A 43 10.56 -13.42 7.30
N ALA A 44 9.59 -12.52 7.42
CA ALA A 44 9.43 -11.67 8.61
C ALA A 44 9.23 -12.51 9.87
N VAL A 45 8.34 -13.50 9.82
CA VAL A 45 8.11 -14.42 10.95
C VAL A 45 9.37 -15.21 11.30
N ARG A 46 10.07 -15.74 10.28
CA ARG A 46 11.26 -16.58 10.49
C ARG A 46 12.48 -15.79 10.97
N LEU A 47 12.70 -14.62 10.38
CA LEU A 47 13.92 -13.84 10.56
C LEU A 47 13.81 -12.77 11.65
N ALA A 48 12.60 -12.40 12.06
CA ALA A 48 12.33 -11.31 13.00
C ALA A 48 13.18 -10.06 12.71
N PRO A 49 13.03 -9.42 11.52
CA PRO A 49 13.78 -8.22 11.19
C PRO A 49 13.29 -7.03 12.04
N ASP A 50 14.16 -6.03 12.22
CA ASP A 50 13.77 -4.76 12.86
C ASP A 50 13.01 -3.86 11.88
N VAL A 51 13.46 -3.83 10.61
CA VAL A 51 12.86 -3.02 9.54
C VAL A 51 12.63 -3.87 8.30
N ILE A 52 11.51 -3.65 7.63
CA ILE A 52 11.17 -4.26 6.35
C ILE A 52 10.98 -3.15 5.33
N LEU A 53 11.81 -3.12 4.29
CA LEU A 53 11.59 -2.29 3.12
C LEU A 53 10.59 -3.00 2.23
N MET A 54 9.43 -2.38 1.99
CA MET A 54 8.29 -3.04 1.35
C MET A 54 7.82 -2.26 0.13
N ASP A 55 7.89 -2.88 -1.05
CA ASP A 55 7.19 -2.36 -2.21
C ASP A 55 5.68 -2.52 -2.07
N LEU A 56 4.92 -1.54 -2.59
CA LEU A 56 3.46 -1.63 -2.60
C LEU A 56 2.93 -2.60 -3.65
N MET A 57 3.56 -2.60 -4.83
CA MET A 57 3.04 -3.32 -5.99
C MET A 57 3.85 -4.60 -6.22
N MET A 58 3.35 -5.71 -5.72
CA MET A 58 3.98 -7.01 -5.88
C MET A 58 2.96 -8.07 -6.32
N PRO A 59 3.36 -9.11 -7.06
CA PRO A 59 2.51 -10.22 -7.45
C PRO A 59 2.10 -11.07 -6.23
N LYS A 60 1.06 -11.89 -6.36
CA LYS A 60 0.48 -12.78 -5.35
C LYS A 60 -0.14 -12.02 -4.18
N MET A 61 0.66 -11.40 -3.35
CA MET A 61 0.25 -10.56 -2.22
C MET A 61 0.91 -9.20 -2.36
N ASP A 62 0.10 -8.12 -2.38
CA ASP A 62 0.59 -6.75 -2.43
C ASP A 62 1.19 -6.29 -1.07
N GLY A 63 1.97 -5.21 -1.11
CA GLY A 63 2.66 -4.71 0.09
C GLY A 63 1.70 -4.22 1.19
N ILE A 64 0.47 -3.82 0.85
CA ILE A 64 -0.53 -3.38 1.83
C ILE A 64 -1.03 -4.59 2.64
N ALA A 65 -1.41 -5.67 1.95
CA ALA A 65 -1.84 -6.91 2.59
C ALA A 65 -0.70 -7.53 3.41
N ALA A 66 0.52 -7.55 2.86
CA ALA A 66 1.70 -8.04 3.57
C ALA A 66 1.98 -7.21 4.84
N THR A 67 1.86 -5.87 4.77
CA THR A 67 2.03 -4.99 5.93
C THR A 67 1.04 -5.30 7.03
N ALA A 68 -0.25 -5.50 6.69
CA ALA A 68 -1.28 -5.85 7.67
C ALA A 68 -0.99 -7.20 8.36
N GLU A 69 -0.59 -8.22 7.59
CA GLU A 69 -0.23 -9.53 8.15
C GLU A 69 1.03 -9.47 9.03
N ILE A 70 2.06 -8.75 8.59
CA ILE A 70 3.30 -8.58 9.36
C ILE A 70 3.01 -7.84 10.66
N HIS A 71 2.22 -6.77 10.62
CA HIS A 71 1.83 -6.02 11.80
C HIS A 71 1.13 -6.91 12.85
N GLY A 72 0.28 -7.84 12.41
CA GLY A 72 -0.38 -8.79 13.30
C GLY A 72 0.51 -9.92 13.82
N LYS A 73 1.44 -10.41 12.99
CA LYS A 73 2.28 -11.59 13.32
C LYS A 73 3.62 -11.22 13.98
N VAL A 74 4.20 -10.07 13.61
CA VAL A 74 5.51 -9.59 14.09
C VAL A 74 5.42 -8.09 14.43
N PRO A 75 4.72 -7.70 15.51
CA PRO A 75 4.46 -6.29 15.83
C PRO A 75 5.73 -5.45 16.10
N SER A 76 6.84 -6.10 16.39
CA SER A 76 8.14 -5.44 16.58
C SER A 76 8.75 -4.96 15.26
N ALA A 77 8.49 -5.65 14.14
CA ALA A 77 9.02 -5.27 12.84
C ALA A 77 8.36 -3.97 12.32
N LYS A 78 9.17 -3.03 11.89
CA LYS A 78 8.71 -1.75 11.32
C LYS A 78 8.71 -1.83 9.81
N VAL A 79 7.56 -1.64 9.19
CA VAL A 79 7.45 -1.63 7.72
C VAL A 79 7.63 -0.21 7.22
N LEU A 80 8.64 -0.01 6.35
CA LEU A 80 8.88 1.22 5.59
C LEU A 80 8.52 0.96 4.13
N ILE A 81 7.51 1.64 3.65
CA ILE A 81 7.04 1.52 2.26
C ILE A 81 8.02 2.20 1.31
N LEU A 82 8.41 1.50 0.26
CA LEU A 82 9.13 2.06 -0.89
C LEU A 82 8.23 1.99 -2.12
N THR A 83 7.97 3.11 -2.78
CA THR A 83 7.07 3.15 -3.93
C THR A 83 7.61 4.01 -5.07
N THR A 84 7.41 3.55 -6.32
CA THR A 84 7.74 4.33 -7.53
C THR A 84 6.59 5.25 -7.92
N PHE A 85 5.35 4.75 -7.84
CA PHE A 85 4.12 5.42 -8.23
C PHE A 85 2.98 5.02 -7.28
N GLY A 86 3.22 5.15 -5.98
CA GLY A 86 2.14 4.93 -5.02
C GLY A 86 1.07 6.00 -5.21
N THR A 87 -0.20 5.61 -5.39
CA THR A 87 -1.29 6.56 -5.22
C THR A 87 -1.33 6.99 -3.76
N SER A 88 -1.75 8.22 -3.48
CA SER A 88 -2.01 8.69 -2.11
C SER A 88 -2.86 7.71 -1.32
N ASP A 89 -3.85 7.08 -1.98
CA ASP A 89 -4.70 6.04 -1.40
C ASP A 89 -3.94 4.76 -1.04
N GLY A 90 -3.01 4.32 -1.89
CA GLY A 90 -2.17 3.14 -1.61
C GLY A 90 -1.27 3.37 -0.40
N ILE A 91 -0.62 4.53 -0.36
CA ILE A 91 0.24 4.92 0.77
C ILE A 91 -0.58 5.05 2.05
N ALA A 92 -1.71 5.76 2.02
CA ALA A 92 -2.57 5.93 3.19
C ALA A 92 -3.11 4.59 3.72
N ARG A 93 -3.47 3.66 2.83
CA ARG A 93 -3.89 2.30 3.22
C ARG A 93 -2.75 1.53 3.87
N ALA A 94 -1.53 1.62 3.35
CA ALA A 94 -0.37 0.96 3.95
C ALA A 94 -0.07 1.52 5.36
N LEU A 95 -0.13 2.84 5.53
CA LEU A 95 0.02 3.48 6.83
C LEU A 95 -1.07 3.04 7.82
N LYS A 96 -2.33 2.95 7.37
CA LYS A 96 -3.45 2.44 8.18
C LYS A 96 -3.29 0.96 8.54
N SER A 97 -2.64 0.18 7.67
CA SER A 97 -2.32 -1.24 7.90
C SER A 97 -1.12 -1.45 8.84
N GLY A 98 -0.51 -0.38 9.35
CA GLY A 98 0.56 -0.45 10.34
C GLY A 98 1.97 -0.14 9.82
N ALA A 99 2.09 0.40 8.59
CA ALA A 99 3.40 0.88 8.12
C ALA A 99 3.90 2.03 9.00
N ALA A 100 5.20 2.01 9.33
CA ALA A 100 5.87 3.04 10.11
C ALA A 100 6.27 4.26 9.28
N GLY A 101 6.25 4.14 7.94
CA GLY A 101 6.58 5.24 7.07
C GLY A 101 6.46 4.90 5.58
N ALA A 102 6.70 5.91 4.75
CA ALA A 102 6.72 5.78 3.31
C ALA A 102 7.75 6.72 2.67
N LEU A 103 8.37 6.25 1.60
CA LEU A 103 9.42 6.93 0.85
C LEU A 103 9.28 6.61 -0.63
N MET A 104 9.59 7.57 -1.52
CA MET A 104 9.68 7.29 -2.94
C MET A 104 10.94 6.47 -3.26
N LYS A 105 10.86 5.50 -4.18
CA LYS A 105 12.05 4.75 -4.65
C LYS A 105 13.09 5.64 -5.35
N SER A 106 12.67 6.83 -5.80
CA SER A 106 13.54 7.85 -6.40
C SER A 106 14.24 8.74 -5.37
N ALA A 107 13.97 8.57 -4.08
CA ALA A 107 14.60 9.37 -3.04
C ALA A 107 16.11 9.11 -2.99
N GLU A 108 16.86 10.10 -2.48
CA GLU A 108 18.30 9.97 -2.32
C GLU A 108 18.67 8.88 -1.30
N ASN A 109 19.81 8.25 -1.50
CA ASN A 109 20.32 7.22 -0.61
C ASN A 109 20.38 7.67 0.85
N ALA A 110 20.76 8.93 1.09
CA ALA A 110 20.84 9.52 2.42
C ALA A 110 19.46 9.57 3.11
N ASP A 111 18.40 9.83 2.35
CA ASP A 111 17.03 9.88 2.88
C ASP A 111 16.51 8.48 3.22
N LEU A 112 16.83 7.49 2.39
CA LEU A 112 16.49 6.08 2.70
C LEU A 112 17.18 5.63 3.99
N ILE A 113 18.49 5.92 4.13
CA ILE A 113 19.25 5.56 5.33
C ILE A 113 18.67 6.26 6.56
N ARG A 114 18.35 7.54 6.47
CA ARG A 114 17.70 8.32 7.54
C ARG A 114 16.34 7.75 7.91
N ALA A 115 15.51 7.41 6.91
CA ALA A 115 14.20 6.82 7.10
C ALA A 115 14.29 5.49 7.86
N ILE A 116 15.22 4.60 7.46
CA ILE A 116 15.44 3.31 8.12
C ILE A 116 15.82 3.52 9.59
N ARG A 117 16.76 4.42 9.88
CA ARG A 117 17.19 4.72 11.27
C ARG A 117 16.04 5.28 12.10
N THR A 118 15.23 6.16 11.52
CA THR A 118 14.07 6.76 12.18
C THR A 118 13.04 5.70 12.55
N VAL A 119 12.65 4.83 11.61
CA VAL A 119 11.63 3.80 11.91
C VAL A 119 12.18 2.70 12.82
N ALA A 120 13.46 2.34 12.70
CA ALA A 120 14.12 1.39 13.58
C ALA A 120 14.11 1.85 15.05
N SER A 121 14.24 3.16 15.28
CA SER A 121 14.14 3.74 16.63
C SER A 121 12.69 3.91 17.14
N GLY A 122 11.69 3.46 16.37
CA GLY A 122 10.27 3.56 16.72
C GLY A 122 9.58 4.86 16.26
N GLY A 123 10.30 5.73 15.55
CA GLY A 123 9.74 6.93 14.93
C GLY A 123 8.90 6.62 13.70
N ARG A 124 8.23 7.64 13.16
CA ARG A 124 7.54 7.61 11.87
C ARG A 124 8.31 8.45 10.85
N TYR A 125 8.27 8.03 9.57
CA TYR A 125 8.93 8.76 8.50
C TYR A 125 8.04 8.83 7.26
N LEU A 126 7.76 10.05 6.80
CA LEU A 126 7.20 10.30 5.47
C LEU A 126 8.18 11.21 4.74
N SER A 127 8.53 10.87 3.49
CA SER A 127 9.35 11.79 2.72
C SER A 127 8.54 13.01 2.29
N PRO A 128 9.16 14.18 2.10
CA PRO A 128 8.46 15.40 1.67
C PRO A 128 7.63 15.20 0.41
N GLU A 129 8.11 14.40 -0.53
CA GLU A 129 7.40 14.09 -1.77
C GLU A 129 6.13 13.27 -1.50
N VAL A 130 6.18 12.33 -0.56
CA VAL A 130 5.02 11.55 -0.13
C VAL A 130 4.01 12.44 0.57
N GLU A 131 4.44 13.33 1.44
CA GLU A 131 3.56 14.29 2.12
C GLU A 131 2.87 15.21 1.11
N GLN A 132 3.62 15.80 0.19
CA GLN A 132 3.08 16.64 -0.89
C GLN A 132 2.10 15.89 -1.77
N GLN A 133 2.37 14.63 -2.09
CA GLN A 133 1.46 13.80 -2.88
C GLN A 133 0.14 13.55 -2.16
N ILE A 134 0.18 13.28 -0.85
CA ILE A 134 -1.03 13.07 -0.05
C ILE A 134 -1.83 14.38 0.06
N GLU A 135 -1.17 15.52 0.18
CA GLU A 135 -1.81 16.83 0.23
C GLU A 135 -2.45 17.22 -1.11
N ALA A 136 -1.74 16.97 -2.22
CA ALA A 136 -2.21 17.33 -3.57
C ALA A 136 -3.36 16.45 -4.06
N ASP A 137 -3.39 15.18 -3.68
CA ASP A 137 -4.45 14.23 -4.03
C ASP A 137 -4.86 13.42 -2.78
N PRO A 138 -5.68 13.99 -1.88
CA PRO A 138 -6.06 13.34 -0.64
C PRO A 138 -6.68 11.96 -0.85
N PRO A 139 -6.38 10.98 0.02
CA PRO A 139 -6.92 9.64 -0.09
C PRO A 139 -8.45 9.65 0.07
N VAL A 140 -9.10 8.82 -0.73
CA VAL A 140 -10.56 8.65 -0.69
C VAL A 140 -10.97 7.99 0.63
N PRO A 141 -12.06 8.44 1.28
CA PRO A 141 -12.63 7.76 2.42
C PRO A 141 -12.94 6.29 2.11
N GLU A 142 -12.67 5.40 3.06
CA GLU A 142 -12.78 3.96 2.83
C GLU A 142 -14.19 3.55 2.38
N LEU A 143 -14.25 2.85 1.25
CA LEU A 143 -15.48 2.25 0.76
C LEU A 143 -15.78 0.97 1.56
N THR A 144 -17.05 0.81 1.95
CA THR A 144 -17.50 -0.44 2.58
C THR A 144 -17.36 -1.61 1.60
N PRO A 145 -17.31 -2.88 2.08
CA PRO A 145 -17.27 -4.04 1.20
C PRO A 145 -18.37 -4.00 0.13
N ARG A 146 -19.59 -3.63 0.51
CA ARG A 146 -20.71 -3.51 -0.42
C ARG A 146 -20.54 -2.40 -1.45
N GLN A 147 -19.99 -1.25 -1.05
CA GLN A 147 -19.66 -0.19 -1.98
C GLN A 147 -18.56 -0.60 -2.97
N LYS A 148 -17.58 -1.40 -2.54
CA LYS A 148 -16.56 -1.97 -3.43
C LYS A 148 -17.19 -2.91 -4.47
N ASP A 149 -18.12 -3.78 -4.09
CA ASP A 149 -18.84 -4.68 -5.01
C ASP A 149 -19.68 -3.89 -6.04
N VAL A 150 -20.39 -2.86 -5.58
CA VAL A 150 -21.16 -1.97 -6.46
C VAL A 150 -20.25 -1.23 -7.42
N LEU A 151 -19.13 -0.65 -6.94
CA LEU A 151 -18.18 0.07 -7.77
C LEU A 151 -17.51 -0.86 -8.81
N ALA A 152 -17.16 -2.09 -8.43
CA ALA A 152 -16.65 -3.09 -9.36
C ALA A 152 -17.67 -3.45 -10.45
N SER A 153 -18.95 -3.54 -10.09
CA SER A 153 -20.04 -3.77 -11.04
C SER A 153 -20.25 -2.55 -11.95
N MET A 154 -20.12 -1.34 -11.43
CA MET A 154 -20.13 -0.11 -12.21
C MET A 154 -19.00 -0.09 -13.25
N ALA A 155 -17.82 -0.52 -12.89
CA ALA A 155 -16.66 -0.60 -13.81
C ALA A 155 -16.86 -1.61 -14.94
N LYS A 156 -17.67 -2.66 -14.71
CA LYS A 156 -18.09 -3.61 -15.75
C LYS A 156 -19.22 -3.08 -16.64
N GLY A 157 -19.68 -1.84 -16.45
CA GLY A 157 -20.74 -1.22 -17.24
C GLY A 157 -22.16 -1.68 -16.89
N LEU A 158 -22.38 -2.43 -15.78
CA LEU A 158 -23.69 -2.94 -15.41
C LEU A 158 -24.64 -1.81 -14.99
N SER A 159 -25.90 -1.82 -15.44
CA SER A 159 -26.93 -0.89 -14.98
C SER A 159 -27.33 -1.16 -13.52
N ASN A 160 -27.99 -0.19 -12.85
CA ASN A 160 -28.47 -0.40 -11.48
C ASN A 160 -29.39 -1.63 -11.33
N PRO A 161 -30.34 -1.92 -12.27
CA PRO A 161 -31.09 -3.16 -12.25
C PRO A 161 -30.23 -4.42 -12.33
N ASP A 162 -29.18 -4.40 -13.16
CA ASP A 162 -28.27 -5.55 -13.31
C ASP A 162 -27.39 -5.74 -12.08
N ILE A 163 -26.90 -4.64 -11.48
CA ILE A 163 -26.17 -4.66 -10.21
C ILE A 163 -27.07 -5.24 -9.11
N ALA A 164 -28.31 -4.79 -9.01
CA ALA A 164 -29.27 -5.29 -8.03
C ALA A 164 -29.45 -6.81 -8.14
N ARG A 165 -29.62 -7.31 -9.39
CA ARG A 165 -29.75 -8.74 -9.69
C ARG A 165 -28.47 -9.50 -9.36
N THR A 166 -27.31 -8.99 -9.78
CA THR A 166 -26.00 -9.64 -9.59
C THR A 166 -25.62 -9.73 -8.12
N LEU A 167 -25.90 -8.69 -7.35
CA LEU A 167 -25.53 -8.62 -5.94
C LEU A 167 -26.64 -9.05 -4.96
N GLY A 168 -27.82 -9.42 -5.46
CA GLY A 168 -28.95 -9.86 -4.64
C GLY A 168 -29.49 -8.76 -3.70
N ILE A 169 -29.59 -7.51 -4.17
CA ILE A 169 -30.11 -6.37 -3.38
C ILE A 169 -31.20 -5.61 -4.12
N ARG A 170 -31.95 -4.79 -3.40
CA ARG A 170 -33.00 -3.94 -3.97
C ARG A 170 -32.40 -2.84 -4.86
N ARG A 171 -33.13 -2.45 -5.92
CA ARG A 171 -32.70 -1.38 -6.84
C ARG A 171 -32.46 -0.07 -6.14
N ASP A 172 -33.31 0.29 -5.17
CA ASP A 172 -33.15 1.51 -4.38
C ASP A 172 -31.85 1.50 -3.57
N GLY A 173 -31.52 0.35 -2.96
CA GLY A 173 -30.24 0.18 -2.25
C GLY A 173 -29.02 0.31 -3.16
N VAL A 174 -29.10 -0.09 -4.45
CA VAL A 174 -28.02 0.19 -5.42
C VAL A 174 -27.86 1.69 -5.63
N ALA A 175 -28.97 2.43 -5.81
CA ALA A 175 -28.94 3.88 -6.01
C ALA A 175 -28.30 4.59 -4.79
N GLU A 176 -28.66 4.18 -3.58
CA GLU A 176 -28.07 4.69 -2.34
C GLU A 176 -26.55 4.44 -2.29
N HIS A 177 -26.11 3.22 -2.62
CA HIS A 177 -24.69 2.89 -2.66
C HIS A 177 -23.95 3.68 -3.74
N VAL A 178 -24.53 3.85 -4.94
CA VAL A 178 -23.94 4.67 -6.02
C VAL A 178 -23.78 6.12 -5.55
N ASN A 179 -24.81 6.73 -4.98
CA ASN A 179 -24.72 8.11 -4.46
C ASN A 179 -23.65 8.24 -3.38
N ALA A 180 -23.60 7.30 -2.43
CA ALA A 180 -22.59 7.30 -1.38
C ALA A 180 -21.16 7.12 -1.95
N ILE A 181 -20.99 6.31 -3.01
CA ILE A 181 -19.72 6.17 -3.71
C ILE A 181 -19.33 7.49 -4.38
N LEU A 182 -20.26 8.13 -5.13
CA LEU A 182 -20.00 9.42 -5.78
C LEU A 182 -19.51 10.46 -4.77
N GLN A 183 -20.20 10.59 -3.65
CA GLN A 183 -19.81 11.53 -2.57
C GLN A 183 -18.43 11.21 -1.99
N LYS A 184 -18.15 9.94 -1.67
CA LYS A 184 -16.88 9.53 -1.08
C LYS A 184 -15.69 9.72 -2.02
N ILE A 185 -15.90 9.45 -3.32
CA ILE A 185 -14.85 9.56 -4.34
C ILE A 185 -14.70 11.01 -4.82
N GLY A 186 -15.69 11.88 -4.56
CA GLY A 186 -15.73 13.25 -5.07
C GLY A 186 -16.05 13.32 -6.56
N ALA A 187 -16.85 12.38 -7.09
CA ALA A 187 -17.20 12.29 -8.49
C ALA A 187 -18.58 12.92 -8.77
N ALA A 188 -18.70 13.67 -9.85
CA ALA A 188 -19.96 14.26 -10.28
C ALA A 188 -20.92 13.24 -10.92
N ASN A 189 -20.41 12.16 -11.45
CA ASN A 189 -21.18 11.12 -12.14
C ASN A 189 -20.50 9.75 -12.08
N ARG A 190 -21.27 8.72 -12.52
CA ARG A 190 -20.85 7.32 -12.52
C ARG A 190 -19.56 7.06 -13.30
N THR A 191 -19.43 7.66 -14.48
CA THR A 191 -18.27 7.47 -15.37
C THR A 191 -17.02 8.02 -14.72
N GLU A 192 -17.12 9.20 -14.15
CA GLU A 192 -16.03 9.84 -13.40
C GLU A 192 -15.64 9.03 -12.17
N ALA A 193 -16.63 8.50 -11.42
CA ALA A 193 -16.34 7.64 -10.28
C ALA A 193 -15.52 6.40 -10.66
N VAL A 194 -15.84 5.77 -11.79
CA VAL A 194 -15.08 4.62 -12.30
C VAL A 194 -13.68 5.07 -12.73
N ALA A 195 -13.54 6.20 -13.44
CA ALA A 195 -12.26 6.73 -13.85
C ALA A 195 -11.34 7.05 -12.65
N ILE A 196 -11.88 7.71 -11.62
CA ILE A 196 -11.14 8.00 -10.38
C ILE A 196 -10.77 6.68 -9.67
N ALA A 197 -11.69 5.72 -9.58
CA ALA A 197 -11.45 4.45 -8.93
C ALA A 197 -10.33 3.64 -9.58
N VAL A 198 -10.24 3.67 -10.92
CA VAL A 198 -9.13 3.05 -11.67
C VAL A 198 -7.82 3.79 -11.40
N ARG A 199 -7.82 5.13 -11.54
CA ARG A 199 -6.64 5.96 -11.31
C ARG A 199 -6.08 5.78 -9.89
N LYS A 200 -6.96 5.77 -8.88
CA LYS A 200 -6.59 5.60 -7.45
C LYS A 200 -6.42 4.13 -7.02
N GLN A 201 -6.48 3.19 -7.94
CA GLN A 201 -6.32 1.75 -7.67
C GLN A 201 -7.27 1.23 -6.57
N LEU A 202 -8.49 1.77 -6.53
CA LEU A 202 -9.55 1.31 -5.61
C LEU A 202 -10.19 0.00 -6.10
N LEU A 203 -10.00 -0.34 -7.36
CA LEU A 203 -10.46 -1.57 -8.02
C LEU A 203 -9.26 -2.39 -8.48
N LYS A 204 -9.28 -3.70 -8.22
CA LYS A 204 -8.42 -4.67 -8.90
C LYS A 204 -9.16 -5.07 -10.19
N ILE A 205 -8.70 -4.57 -11.34
CA ILE A 205 -9.21 -4.93 -12.66
C ILE A 205 -8.37 -6.06 -13.22
#